data_fedc855de7cb2d04be2a3c9928c29965
#
_entry.id   fedc855de7cb2d04be2a3c9928c29965
#
_cell.length_a   1.000
_cell.length_b   1.000
_cell.length_c   1.000
_cell.angle_alpha   90.00
_cell.angle_beta   90.00
_cell.angle_gamma   90.00
#
_symmetry.space_group_name_H-M   'P 1'
#
loop_
_entity.id
_entity.type
_entity.pdbx_description
1 polymer ?
#
loop_
_entity_poly.entity_id
_entity_poly.type
_entity_poly.pdbx_seq_one_letter_code
_entity_poly.pdbx_strand_id
1 'polypeptide(L)'
;MEEQQKKKEIKHLNITDLERIARFRHAGYGGSVSDALYGLGVRDSVFSDRFKPLRQGMQIVGRAITVKLHSQVDYATVPGWQEEMEKKWEAEGGHPQKRMMRTVASSEPGSILCFDCGGDLQPAHFGEMSCQTAYAHGCRGMLLAG
;
A
#
# COMPACT_ATOMS: atom_id res chain seq x y z
N MET A 1 6.93 -42.18 11.29
CA MET A 1 8.21 -41.43 11.16
C MET A 1 7.86 -39.98 11.03
N GLU A 2 7.81 -39.31 12.18
CA GLU A 2 7.55 -37.86 12.24
C GLU A 2 8.85 -37.13 11.96
N GLU A 3 8.95 -36.58 10.78
CA GLU A 3 10.00 -35.66 10.43
C GLU A 3 9.62 -34.30 11.03
N GLN A 4 10.10 -34.05 12.24
CA GLN A 4 10.00 -32.73 12.88
C GLN A 4 10.76 -31.74 12.01
N GLN A 5 10.00 -30.98 11.23
CA GLN A 5 10.50 -29.78 10.57
C GLN A 5 11.02 -28.81 11.67
N LYS A 6 12.32 -28.82 11.90
CA LYS A 6 13.00 -27.80 12.70
C LYS A 6 12.63 -26.46 12.12
N LYS A 7 11.73 -25.73 12.78
CA LYS A 7 11.52 -24.30 12.50
C LYS A 7 12.90 -23.62 12.59
N LYS A 8 13.41 -23.18 11.46
CA LYS A 8 14.61 -22.35 11.44
C LYS A 8 14.31 -21.10 12.26
N GLU A 9 15.04 -20.91 13.33
CA GLU A 9 14.94 -19.74 14.18
C GLU A 9 15.34 -18.51 13.35
N ILE A 10 14.36 -17.63 13.09
CA ILE A 10 14.58 -16.41 12.32
C ILE A 10 15.35 -15.45 13.23
N LYS A 11 16.62 -15.24 12.96
CA LYS A 11 17.41 -14.22 13.64
C LYS A 11 16.88 -12.84 13.27
N HIS A 12 16.28 -12.15 14.22
CA HIS A 12 15.94 -10.75 14.06
C HIS A 12 17.22 -9.92 13.99
N LEU A 13 17.44 -9.31 12.83
CA LEU A 13 18.56 -8.39 12.67
C LEU A 13 18.21 -7.04 13.33
N ASN A 14 19.11 -6.56 14.16
CA ASN A 14 18.98 -5.22 14.74
C ASN A 14 19.44 -4.16 13.70
N ILE A 15 18.59 -3.92 12.73
CA ILE A 15 18.80 -2.95 11.64
C ILE A 15 17.59 -2.05 11.51
N THR A 16 17.82 -0.82 11.06
CA THR A 16 16.76 0.14 10.78
C THR A 16 15.90 -0.30 9.57
N ASP A 17 14.71 0.23 9.47
CA ASP A 17 13.84 -0.03 8.30
C ASP A 17 14.49 0.45 7.00
N LEU A 18 15.20 1.57 7.02
CA LEU A 18 15.90 2.06 5.82
C LEU A 18 17.03 1.12 5.39
N GLU A 19 17.80 0.57 6.34
CA GLU A 19 18.82 -0.44 6.04
C GLU A 19 18.18 -1.73 5.50
N ARG A 20 17.04 -2.14 6.06
CA ARG A 20 16.26 -3.29 5.57
C ARG A 20 15.81 -3.08 4.13
N ILE A 21 15.22 -1.92 3.84
CA ILE A 21 14.79 -1.53 2.50
C ILE A 21 15.98 -1.53 1.52
N ALA A 22 17.11 -0.96 1.92
CA ALA A 22 18.31 -0.96 1.10
C ALA A 22 18.78 -2.38 0.78
N ARG A 23 18.80 -3.29 1.75
CA ARG A 23 19.16 -4.71 1.54
C ARG A 23 18.21 -5.41 0.56
N PHE A 24 16.90 -5.19 0.68
CA PHE A 24 15.93 -5.75 -0.27
C PHE A 24 16.13 -5.21 -1.69
N ARG A 25 16.47 -3.94 -1.85
CA ARG A 25 16.80 -3.37 -3.17
C ARG A 25 18.02 -4.02 -3.80
N HIS A 26 18.97 -4.46 -3.01
CA HIS A 26 20.19 -5.16 -3.46
C HIS A 26 20.05 -6.67 -3.54
N ALA A 27 18.92 -7.23 -3.12
CA ALA A 27 18.69 -8.69 -3.12
C ALA A 27 18.55 -9.29 -4.53
N GLY A 28 18.69 -8.48 -5.57
CA GLY A 28 18.61 -8.93 -6.97
C GLY A 28 17.24 -8.66 -7.57
N TYR A 29 16.45 -9.69 -7.82
CA TYR A 29 15.12 -9.57 -8.45
C TYR A 29 14.03 -10.21 -7.57
N GLY A 30 12.77 -9.89 -7.88
CA GLY A 30 11.61 -10.33 -7.09
C GLY A 30 11.51 -11.85 -6.90
N GLY A 31 11.99 -12.64 -7.86
CA GLY A 31 12.05 -14.10 -7.76
C GLY A 31 12.88 -14.57 -6.57
N SER A 32 14.07 -14.01 -6.35
CA SER A 32 14.91 -14.36 -5.19
C SER A 32 14.21 -14.10 -3.86
N VAL A 33 13.43 -13.00 -3.78
CA VAL A 33 12.64 -12.68 -2.58
C VAL A 33 11.50 -13.68 -2.40
N SER A 34 10.81 -14.03 -3.49
CA SER A 34 9.73 -15.04 -3.47
C SER A 34 10.24 -16.40 -3.03
N ASP A 35 11.38 -16.84 -3.55
CA ASP A 35 12.00 -18.14 -3.18
C ASP A 35 12.39 -18.16 -1.69
N ALA A 36 12.95 -17.06 -1.19
CA ALA A 36 13.27 -16.93 0.23
C ALA A 36 12.02 -17.00 1.11
N LEU A 37 10.96 -16.30 0.73
CA LEU A 37 9.67 -16.30 1.43
C LEU A 37 9.05 -17.70 1.40
N TYR A 38 9.10 -18.39 0.26
CA TYR A 38 8.63 -19.77 0.14
C TYR A 38 9.38 -20.70 1.09
N GLY A 39 10.71 -20.56 1.18
CA GLY A 39 11.55 -21.31 2.13
C GLY A 39 11.21 -21.04 3.60
N LEU A 40 10.63 -19.89 3.92
CA LEU A 40 10.11 -19.52 5.24
C LEU A 40 8.66 -19.95 5.47
N GLY A 41 8.03 -20.60 4.49
CA GLY A 41 6.64 -21.07 4.58
C GLY A 41 5.60 -20.03 4.20
N VAL A 42 6.01 -18.86 3.72
CA VAL A 42 5.09 -17.82 3.19
C VAL A 42 4.67 -18.24 1.78
N ARG A 43 3.37 -18.48 1.62
CA ARG A 43 2.75 -18.77 0.32
C ARG A 43 2.16 -17.47 -0.24
N ASP A 44 1.84 -17.49 -1.53
CA ASP A 44 1.19 -16.36 -2.21
C ASP A 44 1.97 -15.04 -2.08
N SER A 45 3.31 -15.13 -2.19
CA SER A 45 4.22 -14.00 -2.07
C SER A 45 4.35 -13.17 -3.36
N VAL A 46 3.63 -13.54 -4.42
CA VAL A 46 3.66 -12.88 -5.72
C VAL A 46 2.29 -12.31 -6.03
N PHE A 47 2.25 -11.04 -6.40
CA PHE A 47 1.01 -10.44 -6.88
C PHE A 47 0.55 -11.04 -8.20
N SER A 48 -0.76 -10.99 -8.46
CA SER A 48 -1.30 -11.41 -9.73
C SER A 48 -0.79 -10.54 -10.88
N ASP A 49 -0.93 -11.05 -12.10
CA ASP A 49 -0.56 -10.35 -13.35
C ASP A 49 -1.39 -9.08 -13.62
N ARG A 50 -2.43 -8.83 -12.83
CA ARG A 50 -3.20 -7.57 -12.86
C ARG A 50 -2.37 -6.37 -12.42
N PHE A 51 -1.40 -6.57 -11.52
CA PHE A 51 -0.48 -5.50 -11.13
C PHE A 51 0.56 -5.29 -12.23
N LYS A 52 0.54 -4.12 -12.83
CA LYS A 52 1.44 -3.74 -13.90
C LYS A 52 2.27 -2.52 -13.48
N PRO A 53 3.57 -2.52 -13.74
CA PRO A 53 4.37 -1.32 -13.57
C PRO A 53 3.96 -0.27 -14.62
N LEU A 54 3.86 1.00 -14.22
CA LEU A 54 3.57 2.09 -15.15
C LEU A 54 4.67 2.29 -16.20
N ARG A 55 5.89 1.90 -15.90
CA ARG A 55 7.04 1.95 -16.81
C ARG A 55 7.83 0.67 -16.67
N GLN A 56 8.35 0.19 -17.80
CA GLN A 56 9.24 -0.95 -17.81
C GLN A 56 10.45 -0.71 -16.90
N GLY A 57 10.87 -1.73 -16.16
CA GLY A 57 12.02 -1.66 -15.25
C GLY A 57 11.76 -0.95 -13.92
N MET A 58 10.52 -0.51 -13.64
CA MET A 58 10.20 0.03 -12.32
C MET A 58 10.39 -1.05 -11.25
N GLN A 59 11.09 -0.65 -10.19
CA GLN A 59 11.21 -1.42 -8.97
C GLN A 59 10.84 -0.54 -7.78
N ILE A 60 9.93 -1.01 -6.95
CA ILE A 60 9.57 -0.38 -5.70
C ILE A 60 9.88 -1.33 -4.55
N VAL A 61 10.53 -0.82 -3.53
CA VAL A 61 10.83 -1.54 -2.30
C VAL A 61 10.63 -0.59 -1.14
N GLY A 62 9.83 -0.97 -0.18
CA GLY A 62 9.56 -0.12 0.98
C GLY A 62 8.60 -0.75 1.96
N ARG A 63 8.38 -0.06 3.07
CA ARG A 63 7.39 -0.42 4.07
C ARG A 63 5.98 -0.06 3.56
N ALA A 64 5.09 -1.02 3.54
CA ALA A 64 3.72 -0.80 3.10
C ALA A 64 2.91 0.00 4.12
N ILE A 65 2.26 1.07 3.65
CA ILE A 65 1.19 1.78 4.34
C ILE A 65 -0.08 1.47 3.56
N THR A 66 -0.98 0.71 4.15
CA THR A 66 -2.18 0.23 3.48
C THR A 66 -3.35 1.18 3.72
N VAL A 67 -4.10 1.43 2.65
CA VAL A 67 -5.29 2.28 2.67
C VAL A 67 -6.41 1.53 1.96
N LYS A 68 -7.53 1.35 2.64
CA LYS A 68 -8.74 0.82 2.03
C LYS A 68 -9.69 1.95 1.70
N LEU A 69 -10.04 2.06 0.43
CA LEU A 69 -11.04 2.99 -0.06
C LEU A 69 -12.37 2.25 -0.27
N HIS A 70 -13.44 2.95 -0.09
CA HIS A 70 -14.77 2.49 -0.46
C HIS A 70 -15.33 3.47 -1.48
N SER A 71 -15.79 2.94 -2.61
CA SER A 71 -16.56 3.74 -3.55
C SER A 71 -17.78 4.30 -2.85
N GLN A 72 -17.96 5.59 -2.95
CA GLN A 72 -19.23 6.21 -2.65
C GLN A 72 -20.10 6.13 -3.89
N VAL A 73 -21.27 5.52 -3.75
CA VAL A 73 -22.32 5.65 -4.78
C VAL A 73 -22.57 7.14 -4.96
N ASP A 74 -22.69 7.57 -6.19
CA ASP A 74 -22.96 8.98 -6.50
C ASP A 74 -24.37 9.35 -6.03
N TYR A 75 -24.45 9.84 -4.81
CA TYR A 75 -25.68 10.38 -4.22
C TYR A 75 -25.95 11.83 -4.60
N ALA A 76 -25.13 12.43 -5.48
CA ALA A 76 -25.25 13.82 -5.85
C ALA A 76 -26.62 14.21 -6.44
N THR A 77 -27.35 13.21 -6.92
CA THR A 77 -28.71 13.37 -7.45
C THR A 77 -29.81 13.29 -6.37
N VAL A 78 -29.46 12.94 -5.13
CA VAL A 78 -30.44 12.81 -4.03
C VAL A 78 -30.52 14.13 -3.26
N PRO A 79 -31.65 14.82 -3.23
CA PRO A 79 -31.79 16.04 -2.46
C PRO A 79 -31.47 15.85 -0.97
N GLY A 80 -30.67 16.75 -0.40
CA GLY A 80 -30.30 16.70 1.03
C GLY A 80 -29.15 15.73 1.37
N TRP A 81 -28.64 14.96 0.39
CA TRP A 81 -27.57 14.00 0.64
C TRP A 81 -26.29 14.64 1.20
N GLN A 82 -25.97 15.88 0.79
CA GLN A 82 -24.76 16.55 1.26
C GLN A 82 -24.79 16.79 2.77
N GLU A 83 -25.90 17.30 3.29
CA GLU A 83 -26.06 17.55 4.73
C GLU A 83 -26.00 16.26 5.57
N GLU A 84 -26.60 15.19 5.05
CA GLU A 84 -26.56 13.89 5.71
C GLU A 84 -25.15 13.31 5.69
N MET A 85 -24.46 13.40 4.54
CA MET A 85 -23.10 12.91 4.41
C MET A 85 -22.09 13.74 5.22
N GLU A 86 -22.25 15.06 5.30
CA GLU A 86 -21.39 15.89 6.13
C GLU A 86 -21.46 15.48 7.60
N LYS A 87 -22.67 15.26 8.14
CA LYS A 87 -22.86 14.76 9.51
C LYS A 87 -22.19 13.39 9.71
N LYS A 88 -22.35 12.50 8.75
CA LYS A 88 -21.71 11.18 8.78
C LYS A 88 -20.19 11.30 8.75
N TRP A 89 -19.65 12.12 7.87
CA TRP A 89 -18.21 12.33 7.78
C TRP A 89 -17.61 12.95 9.03
N GLU A 90 -18.30 13.89 9.66
CA GLU A 90 -17.87 14.45 10.94
C GLU A 90 -17.78 13.37 12.02
N ALA A 91 -18.79 12.51 12.12
CA ALA A 91 -18.80 11.39 13.06
C ALA A 91 -17.68 10.37 12.79
N GLU A 92 -17.27 10.21 11.53
CA GLU A 92 -16.19 9.32 11.09
C GLU A 92 -14.78 9.96 11.11
N GLY A 93 -14.62 11.15 11.65
CA GLY A 93 -13.32 11.84 11.75
C GLY A 93 -13.01 12.80 10.59
N GLY A 94 -14.03 13.23 9.85
CA GLY A 94 -13.96 14.25 8.82
C GLY A 94 -14.13 13.75 7.40
N HIS A 95 -14.17 14.67 6.47
CA HIS A 95 -14.37 14.41 5.06
C HIS A 95 -13.37 13.34 4.53
N PRO A 96 -13.81 12.35 3.71
CA PRO A 96 -12.97 11.25 3.22
C PRO A 96 -11.67 11.72 2.58
N GLN A 97 -11.73 12.76 1.76
CA GLN A 97 -10.54 13.33 1.12
C GLN A 97 -9.53 13.87 2.15
N LYS A 98 -9.99 14.51 3.22
CA LYS A 98 -9.10 14.98 4.30
C LYS A 98 -8.47 13.80 5.05
N ARG A 99 -9.23 12.73 5.27
CA ARG A 99 -8.71 11.50 5.90
C ARG A 99 -7.65 10.86 5.03
N MET A 100 -7.90 10.74 3.72
CA MET A 100 -6.93 10.23 2.76
C MET A 100 -5.65 11.07 2.74
N MET A 101 -5.78 12.40 2.69
CA MET A 101 -4.61 13.30 2.70
C MET A 101 -3.80 13.22 3.99
N ARG A 102 -4.45 13.00 5.14
CA ARG A 102 -3.73 12.73 6.39
C ARG A 102 -2.92 11.45 6.31
N THR A 103 -3.47 10.39 5.72
CA THR A 103 -2.75 9.12 5.52
C THR A 103 -1.57 9.31 4.55
N VAL A 104 -1.77 10.07 3.47
CA VAL A 104 -0.68 10.42 2.55
C VAL A 104 0.42 11.20 3.27
N ALA A 105 0.05 12.16 4.11
CA ALA A 105 0.98 12.98 4.88
C ALA A 105 1.66 12.21 6.04
N SER A 106 1.11 11.06 6.44
CA SER A 106 1.76 10.16 7.41
C SER A 106 2.83 9.25 6.77
N SER A 107 3.11 9.42 5.49
CA SER A 107 4.19 8.71 4.83
C SER A 107 5.53 9.01 5.49
N GLU A 108 6.35 7.98 5.61
CA GLU A 108 7.69 8.06 6.19
C GLU A 108 8.74 7.76 5.11
N PRO A 109 10.00 8.18 5.31
CA PRO A 109 11.08 7.85 4.39
C PRO A 109 11.16 6.36 4.09
N GLY A 110 11.06 6.00 2.81
CA GLY A 110 11.10 4.61 2.37
C GLY A 110 9.76 3.88 2.41
N SER A 111 8.64 4.54 2.71
CA SER A 111 7.32 3.92 2.64
C SER A 111 6.81 3.75 1.21
N ILE A 112 5.86 2.84 1.06
CA ILE A 112 5.05 2.61 -0.15
C ILE A 112 3.59 2.68 0.25
N LEU A 113 2.82 3.52 -0.42
CA LEU A 113 1.37 3.60 -0.24
C LEU A 113 0.68 2.50 -1.07
N CYS A 114 -0.11 1.67 -0.41
CA CYS A 114 -0.86 0.59 -1.04
C CYS A 114 -2.36 0.85 -0.88
N PHE A 115 -3.03 1.18 -1.97
CA PHE A 115 -4.46 1.47 -1.98
C PHE A 115 -5.25 0.27 -2.49
N ASP A 116 -6.18 -0.19 -1.68
CA ASP A 116 -7.26 -1.08 -2.11
C ASP A 116 -8.48 -0.20 -2.44
N CYS A 117 -8.79 -0.09 -3.73
CA CYS A 117 -9.89 0.72 -4.25
C CYS A 117 -11.19 -0.07 -4.40
N GLY A 118 -11.23 -1.31 -3.89
CA GLY A 118 -12.43 -2.13 -3.89
C GLY A 118 -12.90 -2.59 -5.27
N GLY A 119 -12.03 -2.60 -6.27
CA GLY A 119 -12.36 -2.95 -7.66
C GLY A 119 -13.01 -1.83 -8.46
N ASP A 120 -13.12 -0.62 -7.89
CA ASP A 120 -13.66 0.53 -8.60
C ASP A 120 -12.60 1.21 -9.45
N LEU A 121 -12.84 1.18 -10.77
CA LEU A 121 -11.96 1.78 -11.77
C LEU A 121 -12.47 3.14 -12.29
N GLN A 122 -13.66 3.57 -11.86
CA GLN A 122 -14.31 4.76 -12.39
C GLN A 122 -13.67 6.07 -11.88
N PRO A 123 -13.52 6.28 -10.57
CA PRO A 123 -12.97 7.53 -10.07
C PRO A 123 -11.45 7.54 -10.12
N ALA A 124 -10.90 8.72 -10.37
CA ALA A 124 -9.47 8.96 -10.17
C ALA A 124 -9.18 9.01 -8.66
N HIS A 125 -8.62 7.94 -8.13
CA HIS A 125 -8.36 7.82 -6.68
C HIS A 125 -7.16 8.65 -6.22
N PHE A 126 -6.25 9.01 -7.12
CA PHE A 126 -5.00 9.67 -6.76
C PHE A 126 -4.57 10.67 -7.83
N GLY A 127 -4.30 11.91 -7.43
CA GLY A 127 -3.87 13.00 -8.30
C GLY A 127 -2.44 13.44 -8.03
N GLU A 128 -1.96 14.38 -8.84
CA GLU A 128 -0.60 14.92 -8.78
C GLU A 128 -0.26 15.50 -7.40
N MET A 129 -1.15 16.30 -6.80
CA MET A 129 -0.91 16.89 -5.48
C MET A 129 -0.70 15.85 -4.40
N SER A 130 -1.48 14.77 -4.44
CA SER A 130 -1.33 13.66 -3.49
C SER A 130 -0.02 12.92 -3.72
N CYS A 131 0.39 12.73 -4.98
CA CYS A 131 1.69 12.14 -5.33
C CYS A 131 2.85 12.99 -4.83
N GLN A 132 2.80 14.30 -5.06
CA GLN A 132 3.84 15.22 -4.60
C GLN A 132 3.91 15.29 -3.08
N THR A 133 2.76 15.31 -2.40
CA THR A 133 2.71 15.27 -0.93
C THR A 133 3.35 13.99 -0.41
N ALA A 134 2.96 12.82 -0.93
CA ALA A 134 3.55 11.55 -0.56
C ALA A 134 5.07 11.53 -0.77
N TYR A 135 5.53 12.01 -1.92
CA TYR A 135 6.95 12.09 -2.24
C TYR A 135 7.72 13.00 -1.29
N ALA A 136 7.17 14.18 -0.97
CA ALA A 136 7.76 15.13 -0.03
C ALA A 136 7.91 14.53 1.38
N HIS A 137 7.01 13.65 1.79
CA HIS A 137 7.09 12.90 3.04
C HIS A 137 7.95 11.63 2.95
N GLY A 138 8.64 11.41 1.82
CA GLY A 138 9.60 10.32 1.66
C GLY A 138 9.02 9.01 1.14
N CYS A 139 7.76 8.98 0.71
CA CYS A 139 7.17 7.84 0.00
C CYS A 139 7.96 7.56 -1.29
N ARG A 140 8.21 6.29 -1.57
CA ARG A 140 9.04 5.85 -2.71
C ARG A 140 8.26 5.13 -3.81
N GLY A 141 6.99 4.94 -3.62
CA GLY A 141 6.14 4.32 -4.61
C GLY A 141 4.71 4.13 -4.14
N MET A 142 3.87 3.79 -5.08
CA MET A 142 2.46 3.50 -4.82
C MET A 142 2.02 2.25 -5.56
N LEU A 143 1.13 1.50 -4.93
CA LEU A 143 0.42 0.37 -5.49
C LEU A 143 -1.08 0.69 -5.43
N LEU A 144 -1.75 0.62 -6.56
CA LEU A 144 -3.19 0.86 -6.65
C LEU A 144 -3.87 -0.43 -7.10
N ALA A 145 -4.77 -0.94 -6.30
CA ALA A 145 -5.62 -2.09 -6.59
C ALA A 145 -7.05 -1.61 -6.80
N GLY A 146 -7.45 -1.47 -8.06
CA GLY A 146 -8.76 -1.03 -8.47
C GLY A 146 -9.43 -2.02 -9.40
#